data_a4ba11bf31e0acdebeec024df89f6d45
#
_entry.id   a4ba11bf31e0acdebeec024df89f6d45
#
_cell.length_a   1.000
_cell.length_b   1.000
_cell.length_c   1.000
_cell.angle_alpha   90.00
_cell.angle_beta   90.00
_cell.angle_gamma   90.00
#
_symmetry.space_group_name_H-M   'P 1'
#
loop_
_entity.id
_entity.type
_entity.pdbx_description
1 polymer ?
#
loop_
_entity_poly.entity_id
_entity_poly.type
_entity_poly.pdbx_seq_one_letter_code
_entity_poly.pdbx_strand_id
1 'polypeptide(L)'
;VEAVRCGRRPFVPLDLLNMENLEACLKGYGLMPSAVPSAELENLNLAWHRLKPWPDSVEGLFRLKERFIVAPLSDGNTRLLVDMAKHAGLPWDTILGADVSEAYKPMPQVYLRACELLGVEPDRAMLVAAHDYDLDAARRCGLKTAYVVRANAHDPSKAAVVKPRDGWE
;
A
#
# COMPACT_ATOMS: atom_id res chain seq x y z
N VAL A 1 -7.57 -0.11 -10.70
CA VAL A 1 -7.05 -1.31 -10.01
C VAL A 1 -7.89 -2.53 -10.38
N GLU A 2 -9.22 -2.50 -10.22
CA GLU A 2 -10.08 -3.67 -10.43
C GLU A 2 -10.00 -4.25 -11.87
N ALA A 3 -9.92 -3.39 -12.89
CA ALA A 3 -9.74 -3.84 -14.26
C ALA A 3 -8.43 -4.62 -14.49
N VAL A 4 -7.38 -4.30 -13.74
CA VAL A 4 -6.11 -5.05 -13.73
C VAL A 4 -6.27 -6.39 -13.01
N ARG A 5 -6.89 -6.39 -11.82
CA ARG A 5 -7.13 -7.60 -11.03
C ARG A 5 -7.90 -8.68 -11.78
N CYS A 6 -8.89 -8.28 -12.56
CA CYS A 6 -9.71 -9.21 -13.34
C CYS A 6 -9.21 -9.43 -14.78
N GLY A 7 -7.99 -9.00 -15.11
CA GLY A 7 -7.35 -9.22 -16.41
C GLY A 7 -7.95 -8.43 -17.59
N ARG A 8 -8.84 -7.47 -17.32
CA ARG A 8 -9.44 -6.61 -18.38
C ARG A 8 -8.50 -5.49 -18.83
N ARG A 9 -7.44 -5.23 -18.07
CA ARG A 9 -6.40 -4.25 -18.39
C ARG A 9 -5.04 -4.81 -17.94
N PRO A 10 -3.96 -4.61 -18.71
CA PRO A 10 -2.61 -4.91 -18.24
C PRO A 10 -2.27 -4.09 -17.01
N PHE A 11 -1.21 -4.50 -16.30
CA PHE A 11 -0.72 -3.74 -15.15
C PHE A 11 -0.41 -2.30 -15.54
N VAL A 12 -0.81 -1.36 -14.69
CA VAL A 12 -0.55 0.08 -14.82
C VAL A 12 -0.14 0.58 -13.44
N PRO A 13 0.99 1.30 -13.27
CA PRO A 13 1.40 1.86 -11.98
C PRO A 13 0.31 2.72 -11.33
N LEU A 14 0.26 2.70 -10.00
CA LEU A 14 -0.79 3.38 -9.24
C LEU A 14 -0.81 4.90 -9.49
N ASP A 15 0.34 5.53 -9.67
CA ASP A 15 0.42 6.97 -9.98
C ASP A 15 -0.35 7.34 -11.25
N LEU A 16 -0.30 6.50 -12.27
CA LEU A 16 -1.07 6.72 -13.50
C LEU A 16 -2.57 6.51 -13.26
N LEU A 17 -2.94 5.48 -12.49
CA LEU A 17 -4.35 5.27 -12.11
C LEU A 17 -4.91 6.39 -11.24
N ASN A 18 -4.09 6.93 -10.34
CA ASN A 18 -4.46 8.08 -9.52
C ASN A 18 -4.66 9.33 -10.37
N MET A 19 -3.82 9.56 -11.37
CA MET A 19 -4.01 10.68 -12.32
C MET A 19 -5.32 10.51 -13.11
N GLU A 20 -5.58 9.32 -13.65
CA GLU A 20 -6.84 9.01 -14.33
C GLU A 20 -8.06 9.26 -13.43
N ASN A 21 -7.98 8.85 -12.15
CA ASN A 21 -9.04 9.09 -11.17
C ASN A 21 -9.20 10.58 -10.86
N LEU A 22 -8.10 11.32 -10.72
CA LEU A 22 -8.11 12.77 -10.48
C LEU A 22 -8.83 13.50 -11.61
N GLU A 23 -8.47 13.19 -12.86
CA GLU A 23 -9.13 13.76 -14.04
C GLU A 23 -10.62 13.41 -14.10
N ALA A 24 -10.98 12.17 -13.77
CA ALA A 24 -12.38 11.74 -13.71
C ALA A 24 -13.16 12.47 -12.61
N CYS A 25 -12.56 12.66 -11.44
CA CYS A 25 -13.14 13.45 -10.35
C CYS A 25 -13.40 14.91 -10.79
N LEU A 26 -12.41 15.56 -11.41
CA LEU A 26 -12.58 16.95 -11.89
C LEU A 26 -13.76 17.04 -12.86
N LYS A 27 -13.86 16.13 -13.83
CA LYS A 27 -15.00 16.08 -14.76
C LYS A 27 -16.33 15.90 -14.04
N GLY A 28 -16.36 15.06 -13.00
CA GLY A 28 -17.54 14.85 -12.15
C GLY A 28 -18.01 16.10 -11.41
N TYR A 29 -17.10 17.04 -11.13
CA TYR A 29 -17.41 18.36 -10.57
C TYR A 29 -17.60 19.45 -11.63
N GLY A 30 -17.69 19.08 -12.91
CA GLY A 30 -17.87 20.04 -14.01
C GLY A 30 -16.61 20.83 -14.38
N LEU A 31 -15.44 20.39 -13.88
CA LEU A 31 -14.16 21.01 -14.20
C LEU A 31 -13.46 20.23 -15.33
N MET A 32 -13.05 20.93 -16.37
CA MET A 32 -12.25 20.32 -17.43
C MET A 32 -10.79 20.20 -16.96
N PRO A 33 -10.16 19.01 -16.99
CA PRO A 33 -8.75 18.85 -16.62
C PRO A 33 -7.82 19.79 -17.38
N SER A 34 -8.12 20.09 -18.64
CA SER A 34 -7.37 21.03 -19.47
C SER A 34 -7.45 22.51 -18.98
N ALA A 35 -8.36 22.82 -18.08
CA ALA A 35 -8.46 24.15 -17.47
C ALA A 35 -7.54 24.30 -16.23
N VAL A 36 -6.96 23.21 -15.77
CA VAL A 36 -6.00 23.20 -14.65
C VAL A 36 -4.59 23.04 -15.21
N PRO A 37 -3.62 23.87 -14.80
CA PRO A 37 -2.24 23.71 -15.24
C PRO A 37 -1.70 22.30 -14.95
N SER A 38 -1.01 21.70 -15.89
CA SER A 38 -0.48 20.31 -15.77
C SER A 38 0.38 20.13 -14.51
N ALA A 39 1.20 21.13 -14.19
CA ALA A 39 2.05 21.12 -13.00
C ALA A 39 1.23 21.08 -11.68
N GLU A 40 0.04 21.68 -11.65
CA GLU A 40 -0.84 21.57 -10.48
C GLU A 40 -1.48 20.21 -10.36
N LEU A 41 -1.93 19.62 -11.47
CA LEU A 41 -2.45 18.25 -11.51
C LEU A 41 -1.37 17.25 -11.06
N GLU A 42 -0.15 17.37 -11.58
CA GLU A 42 0.98 16.54 -11.18
C GLU A 42 1.30 16.71 -9.69
N ASN A 43 1.37 17.93 -9.20
CA ASN A 43 1.62 18.19 -7.77
C ASN A 43 0.52 17.61 -6.86
N LEU A 44 -0.74 17.68 -7.29
CA LEU A 44 -1.86 17.11 -6.56
C LEU A 44 -1.79 15.57 -6.58
N ASN A 45 -1.49 14.97 -7.73
CA ASN A 45 -1.28 13.53 -7.86
C ASN A 45 -0.15 13.03 -6.94
N LEU A 46 0.94 13.79 -6.84
CA LEU A 46 2.07 13.51 -5.96
C LEU A 46 1.76 13.73 -4.46
N ALA A 47 0.55 14.14 -4.08
CA ALA A 47 0.17 14.24 -2.67
C ALA A 47 0.31 12.91 -1.93
N TRP A 48 0.05 11.79 -2.60
CA TRP A 48 0.24 10.44 -2.06
C TRP A 48 1.70 10.14 -1.67
N HIS A 49 2.67 10.78 -2.31
CA HIS A 49 4.10 10.63 -2.03
C HIS A 49 4.53 11.32 -0.73
N ARG A 50 3.70 12.20 -0.18
CA ARG A 50 4.02 13.07 0.97
C ARG A 50 3.11 12.82 2.18
N LEU A 51 2.57 11.60 2.29
CA LEU A 51 1.76 11.22 3.43
C LEU A 51 2.60 11.17 4.70
N LYS A 52 2.02 11.65 5.80
CA LYS A 52 2.65 11.57 7.12
C LYS A 52 2.50 10.16 7.67
N PRO A 53 3.52 9.62 8.34
CA PRO A 53 3.42 8.33 8.99
C PRO A 53 2.54 8.42 10.25
N TRP A 54 2.04 7.27 10.70
CA TRP A 54 1.49 7.17 12.04
C TRP A 54 2.59 7.46 13.08
N PRO A 55 2.27 8.08 14.24
CA PRO A 55 3.27 8.53 15.22
C PRO A 55 4.21 7.44 15.73
N ASP A 56 3.73 6.20 15.76
CA ASP A 56 4.48 5.02 16.23
C ASP A 56 5.24 4.27 15.13
N SER A 57 5.04 4.63 13.85
CA SER A 57 5.53 3.82 12.73
C SER A 57 7.04 3.87 12.59
N VAL A 58 7.64 5.05 12.65
CA VAL A 58 9.09 5.21 12.42
C VAL A 58 9.88 4.49 13.51
N GLU A 59 9.56 4.74 14.79
CA GLU A 59 10.22 4.08 15.90
C GLU A 59 9.99 2.57 15.91
N GLY A 60 8.75 2.13 15.66
CA GLY A 60 8.39 0.72 15.57
C GLY A 60 9.18 -0.02 14.50
N LEU A 61 9.34 0.59 13.33
CA LEU A 61 10.11 0.02 12.22
C LEU A 61 11.60 -0.06 12.52
N PHE A 62 12.19 0.95 13.18
CA PHE A 62 13.59 0.86 13.62
C PHE A 62 13.82 -0.31 14.57
N ARG A 63 12.92 -0.53 15.53
CA ARG A 63 12.99 -1.67 16.46
C ARG A 63 12.84 -3.02 15.76
N LEU A 64 11.92 -3.12 14.80
CA LEU A 64 11.74 -4.35 14.01
C LEU A 64 12.96 -4.65 13.14
N LYS A 65 13.54 -3.63 12.54
CA LYS A 65 14.73 -3.74 11.67
C LYS A 65 15.96 -4.31 12.38
N GLU A 66 16.04 -4.23 13.71
CA GLU A 66 17.14 -4.84 14.48
C GLU A 66 17.18 -6.38 14.36
N ARG A 67 16.05 -7.01 14.00
CA ARG A 67 15.90 -8.47 14.00
C ARG A 67 15.31 -9.04 12.70
N PHE A 68 14.67 -8.22 11.90
CA PHE A 68 13.94 -8.64 10.72
C PHE A 68 14.29 -7.76 9.52
N ILE A 69 14.18 -8.32 8.33
CA ILE A 69 14.10 -7.52 7.12
C ILE A 69 12.72 -6.86 7.11
N VAL A 70 12.68 -5.54 7.03
CA VAL A 70 11.44 -4.77 6.96
C VAL A 70 11.26 -4.10 5.61
N ALA A 71 10.12 -4.35 4.99
CA ALA A 71 9.79 -3.84 3.66
C ALA A 71 8.30 -3.46 3.58
N PRO A 72 7.92 -2.37 2.90
CA PRO A 72 6.55 -2.15 2.54
C PRO A 72 6.17 -3.14 1.42
N LEU A 73 5.02 -3.79 1.54
CA LEU A 73 4.34 -4.50 0.48
C LEU A 73 3.05 -3.77 0.17
N SER A 74 3.00 -3.04 -0.93
CA SER A 74 1.95 -2.04 -1.19
C SER A 74 1.46 -2.07 -2.63
N ASP A 75 0.21 -1.64 -2.83
CA ASP A 75 -0.34 -1.34 -4.15
C ASP A 75 0.28 -0.07 -4.77
N GLY A 76 0.98 0.75 -3.98
CA GLY A 76 1.79 1.85 -4.49
C GLY A 76 2.94 1.34 -5.35
N ASN A 77 3.27 2.07 -6.42
CA ASN A 77 4.45 1.76 -7.22
C ASN A 77 5.75 2.14 -6.47
N THR A 78 6.87 1.55 -6.86
CA THR A 78 8.16 1.70 -6.19
C THR A 78 8.54 3.17 -5.97
N ARG A 79 8.38 4.04 -6.97
CA ARG A 79 8.70 5.47 -6.85
C ARG A 79 7.90 6.16 -5.76
N LEU A 80 6.59 5.92 -5.70
CA LEU A 80 5.70 6.45 -4.67
C LEU A 80 6.21 6.05 -3.28
N LEU A 81 6.52 4.78 -3.08
CA LEU A 81 6.99 4.26 -1.80
C LEU A 81 8.37 4.80 -1.39
N VAL A 82 9.27 5.00 -2.36
CA VAL A 82 10.58 5.64 -2.12
C VAL A 82 10.39 7.07 -1.62
N ASP A 83 9.54 7.84 -2.29
CA ASP A 83 9.29 9.24 -1.91
C ASP A 83 8.60 9.32 -0.55
N MET A 84 7.61 8.45 -0.27
CA MET A 84 7.00 8.33 1.06
C MET A 84 8.03 8.00 2.14
N ALA A 85 8.90 7.03 1.88
CA ALA A 85 9.94 6.63 2.83
C ALA A 85 10.87 7.78 3.17
N LYS A 86 11.33 8.52 2.16
CA LYS A 86 12.17 9.71 2.34
C LYS A 86 11.45 10.83 3.08
N HIS A 87 10.18 11.10 2.70
CA HIS A 87 9.38 12.15 3.32
C HIS A 87 9.08 11.88 4.79
N ALA A 88 8.77 10.62 5.11
CA ALA A 88 8.32 10.19 6.43
C ALA A 88 9.44 9.62 7.33
N GLY A 89 10.67 9.46 6.81
CA GLY A 89 11.77 8.86 7.57
C GLY A 89 11.60 7.36 7.84
N LEU A 90 10.90 6.64 6.96
CA LEU A 90 10.63 5.21 7.14
C LEU A 90 11.87 4.38 6.78
N PRO A 91 12.40 3.56 7.72
CA PRO A 91 13.71 2.93 7.58
C PRO A 91 13.63 1.55 6.89
N TRP A 92 12.97 1.46 5.76
CA TRP A 92 12.86 0.20 5.02
C TRP A 92 14.22 -0.36 4.60
N ASP A 93 14.38 -1.68 4.60
CA ASP A 93 15.56 -2.37 4.03
C ASP A 93 15.46 -2.47 2.52
N THR A 94 14.26 -2.68 2.02
CA THR A 94 13.93 -2.71 0.59
C THR A 94 12.50 -2.20 0.38
N ILE A 95 12.09 -2.04 -0.87
CA ILE A 95 10.75 -1.55 -1.24
C ILE A 95 10.14 -2.50 -2.25
N LEU A 96 8.93 -2.99 -1.92
CA LEU A 96 8.17 -3.92 -2.74
C LEU A 96 6.85 -3.26 -3.15
N GLY A 97 6.91 -2.46 -4.20
CA GLY A 97 5.75 -1.84 -4.83
C GLY A 97 5.00 -2.82 -5.75
N ALA A 98 3.79 -2.45 -6.17
CA ALA A 98 2.97 -3.27 -7.05
C ALA A 98 3.63 -3.56 -8.42
N ASP A 99 4.49 -2.68 -8.87
CA ASP A 99 5.28 -2.81 -10.10
C ASP A 99 6.32 -3.96 -10.05
N VAL A 100 6.70 -4.41 -8.85
CA VAL A 100 7.63 -5.54 -8.67
C VAL A 100 6.98 -6.88 -9.02
N SER A 101 5.68 -7.02 -8.79
CA SER A 101 4.88 -8.20 -9.11
C SER A 101 3.97 -8.02 -10.33
N GLU A 102 3.90 -6.79 -10.87
CA GLU A 102 2.94 -6.35 -11.90
C GLU A 102 1.49 -6.73 -11.55
N ALA A 103 1.16 -6.65 -10.27
CA ALA A 103 -0.13 -7.05 -9.72
C ALA A 103 -0.54 -6.21 -8.52
N TYR A 104 -1.83 -6.25 -8.22
CA TYR A 104 -2.42 -5.58 -7.07
C TYR A 104 -2.94 -6.58 -6.04
N LYS A 105 -2.85 -6.24 -4.77
CA LYS A 105 -3.52 -6.97 -3.70
C LYS A 105 -5.03 -7.07 -3.98
N PRO A 106 -5.70 -8.17 -3.67
CA PRO A 106 -5.22 -9.33 -2.92
C PRO A 106 -4.73 -10.50 -3.80
N MET A 107 -4.18 -10.23 -4.98
CA MET A 107 -3.69 -11.29 -5.88
C MET A 107 -2.52 -12.04 -5.24
N PRO A 108 -2.53 -13.40 -5.23
CA PRO A 108 -1.51 -14.22 -4.56
C PRO A 108 -0.08 -13.91 -5.00
N GLN A 109 0.12 -13.60 -6.28
CA GLN A 109 1.44 -13.29 -6.82
C GLN A 109 2.13 -12.11 -6.12
N VAL A 110 1.38 -11.16 -5.56
CA VAL A 110 1.95 -10.03 -4.82
C VAL A 110 2.70 -10.51 -3.58
N TYR A 111 2.10 -11.44 -2.83
CA TYR A 111 2.66 -11.96 -1.57
C TYR A 111 3.79 -12.97 -1.84
N LEU A 112 3.57 -13.88 -2.80
CA LEU A 112 4.55 -14.92 -3.12
C LEU A 112 5.81 -14.32 -3.78
N ARG A 113 5.65 -13.34 -4.68
CA ARG A 113 6.78 -12.65 -5.30
C ARG A 113 7.62 -11.90 -4.27
N ALA A 114 7.00 -11.32 -3.24
CA ALA A 114 7.73 -10.68 -2.15
C ALA A 114 8.61 -11.68 -1.40
N CYS A 115 8.08 -12.85 -1.05
CA CYS A 115 8.85 -13.92 -0.40
C CYS A 115 10.01 -14.39 -1.28
N GLU A 116 9.75 -14.62 -2.56
CA GLU A 116 10.78 -15.03 -3.53
C GLU A 116 11.94 -14.03 -3.62
N LEU A 117 11.63 -12.73 -3.73
CA LEU A 117 12.64 -11.67 -3.82
C LEU A 117 13.46 -11.51 -2.54
N LEU A 118 12.85 -11.78 -1.40
CA LEU A 118 13.55 -11.77 -0.10
C LEU A 118 14.28 -13.07 0.20
N GLY A 119 14.11 -14.11 -0.63
CA GLY A 119 14.72 -15.42 -0.44
C GLY A 119 14.21 -16.13 0.82
N VAL A 120 12.92 -15.95 1.17
CA VAL A 120 12.32 -16.58 2.34
C VAL A 120 11.09 -17.39 1.96
N GLU A 121 10.87 -18.50 2.68
CA GLU A 121 9.63 -19.26 2.55
C GLU A 121 8.45 -18.46 3.13
N PRO A 122 7.21 -18.62 2.60
CA PRO A 122 6.04 -17.88 3.06
C PRO A 122 5.78 -17.97 4.57
N ASP A 123 6.02 -19.13 5.19
CA ASP A 123 5.85 -19.34 6.64
C ASP A 123 6.91 -18.63 7.50
N ARG A 124 7.95 -18.09 6.87
CA ARG A 124 9.00 -17.25 7.49
C ARG A 124 8.75 -15.76 7.30
N ALA A 125 7.77 -15.39 6.49
CA ALA A 125 7.34 -14.02 6.28
C ALA A 125 6.08 -13.70 7.10
N MET A 126 5.94 -12.44 7.53
CA MET A 126 4.76 -11.94 8.22
C MET A 126 4.24 -10.67 7.55
N LEU A 127 2.97 -10.67 7.17
CA LEU A 127 2.28 -9.45 6.77
C LEU A 127 1.71 -8.75 8.00
N VAL A 128 2.07 -7.49 8.19
CA VAL A 128 1.51 -6.60 9.23
C VAL A 128 0.63 -5.58 8.54
N ALA A 129 -0.67 -5.58 8.81
CA ALA A 129 -1.63 -4.68 8.17
C ALA A 129 -2.80 -4.33 9.08
N ALA A 130 -3.54 -3.26 8.70
CA ALA A 130 -4.75 -2.82 9.37
C ALA A 130 -6.03 -3.22 8.60
N HIS A 131 -5.93 -4.11 7.61
CA HIS A 131 -7.03 -4.51 6.74
C HIS A 131 -7.18 -6.03 6.71
N ASP A 132 -8.32 -6.52 7.17
CA ASP A 132 -8.62 -7.96 7.26
C ASP A 132 -8.44 -8.67 5.92
N TYR A 133 -8.97 -8.09 4.83
CA TYR A 133 -8.90 -8.71 3.50
C TYR A 133 -7.46 -8.94 3.01
N ASP A 134 -6.55 -8.05 3.38
CA ASP A 134 -5.13 -8.15 3.01
C ASP A 134 -4.44 -9.27 3.81
N LEU A 135 -4.72 -9.32 5.11
CA LEU A 135 -4.23 -10.38 6.00
C LEU A 135 -4.80 -11.75 5.61
N ASP A 136 -6.10 -11.83 5.27
CA ASP A 136 -6.72 -13.07 4.79
C ASP A 136 -6.06 -13.58 3.50
N ALA A 137 -5.72 -12.68 2.58
CA ALA A 137 -5.05 -13.05 1.34
C ALA A 137 -3.61 -13.52 1.58
N ALA A 138 -2.86 -12.84 2.43
CA ALA A 138 -1.51 -13.24 2.82
C ALA A 138 -1.50 -14.63 3.50
N ARG A 139 -2.47 -14.87 4.40
CA ARG A 139 -2.61 -16.15 5.10
C ARG A 139 -2.90 -17.30 4.13
N ARG A 140 -3.73 -17.07 3.10
CA ARG A 140 -3.97 -18.06 2.03
C ARG A 140 -2.72 -18.38 1.21
N CYS A 141 -1.75 -17.48 1.19
CA CYS A 141 -0.44 -17.69 0.57
C CYS A 141 0.59 -18.33 1.52
N GLY A 142 0.20 -18.66 2.76
CA GLY A 142 1.08 -19.30 3.76
C GLY A 142 1.87 -18.32 4.63
N LEU A 143 1.69 -17.00 4.49
CA LEU A 143 2.36 -16.03 5.34
C LEU A 143 1.75 -16.03 6.75
N LYS A 144 2.57 -15.69 7.73
CA LYS A 144 2.09 -15.25 9.04
C LYS A 144 1.46 -13.87 8.94
N THR A 145 0.58 -13.54 9.87
CA THR A 145 -0.12 -12.26 9.83
C THR A 145 -0.21 -11.64 11.21
N ALA A 146 -0.13 -10.32 11.25
CA ALA A 146 -0.36 -9.53 12.46
C ALA A 146 -1.29 -8.35 12.13
N TYR A 147 -2.31 -8.17 12.93
CA TYR A 147 -3.26 -7.07 12.79
C TYR A 147 -2.81 -5.86 13.61
N VAL A 148 -2.67 -4.71 12.97
CA VAL A 148 -2.40 -3.43 13.65
C VAL A 148 -3.69 -2.64 13.75
N VAL A 149 -4.14 -2.43 14.97
CA VAL A 149 -5.33 -1.59 15.23
C VAL A 149 -5.00 -0.14 14.87
N ARG A 150 -5.71 0.40 13.91
CA ARG A 150 -5.65 1.82 13.53
C ARG A 150 -7.05 2.41 13.67
N ALA A 151 -7.27 3.15 14.74
CA ALA A 151 -8.52 3.90 14.90
C ALA A 151 -8.69 4.85 13.70
N ASN A 152 -9.86 4.82 13.08
CA ASN A 152 -10.21 5.67 11.94
C ASN A 152 -9.43 5.42 10.63
N ALA A 153 -8.76 4.28 10.47
CA ALA A 153 -8.04 3.96 9.23
C ALA A 153 -8.96 3.91 7.99
N HIS A 154 -10.27 3.66 8.18
CA HIS A 154 -11.24 3.53 7.10
C HIS A 154 -12.21 4.72 6.99
N ASP A 155 -12.48 5.40 8.07
CA ASP A 155 -13.41 6.52 8.13
C ASP A 155 -13.09 7.41 9.33
N PRO A 156 -12.49 8.59 9.12
CA PRO A 156 -12.15 9.50 10.19
C PRO A 156 -13.37 10.00 10.99
N SER A 157 -14.58 9.93 10.42
CA SER A 157 -15.83 10.33 11.07
C SER A 157 -16.42 9.23 11.97
N LYS A 158 -15.98 7.99 11.80
CA LYS A 158 -16.42 6.84 12.59
C LYS A 158 -15.32 6.42 13.55
N ALA A 159 -15.47 6.77 14.80
CA ALA A 159 -14.67 6.24 15.90
C ALA A 159 -15.03 4.74 16.14
N ALA A 160 -14.88 3.90 15.13
CA ALA A 160 -15.09 2.48 15.27
C ALA A 160 -13.81 1.86 15.84
N VAL A 161 -13.90 1.33 17.02
CA VAL A 161 -12.95 0.31 17.48
C VAL A 161 -13.16 -0.88 16.55
N VAL A 162 -12.32 -0.97 15.52
CA VAL A 162 -12.26 -2.18 14.69
C VAL A 162 -11.71 -3.27 15.60
N LYS A 163 -12.60 -4.12 16.10
CA LYS A 163 -12.16 -5.33 16.80
C LYS A 163 -11.59 -6.28 15.77
N PRO A 164 -10.38 -6.82 16.00
CA PRO A 164 -9.90 -7.91 15.16
C PRO A 164 -10.92 -9.04 15.17
N ARG A 165 -11.08 -9.73 14.04
CA ARG A 165 -11.89 -10.96 14.01
C ARG A 165 -11.25 -11.99 14.95
N ASP A 166 -12.07 -12.88 15.52
CA ASP A 166 -11.58 -13.99 16.33
C ASP A 166 -10.52 -14.79 15.55
N GLY A 167 -9.36 -15.02 16.17
CA GLY A 167 -8.24 -15.72 15.56
C GLY A 167 -7.09 -14.83 15.04
N TRP A 168 -7.14 -13.52 15.25
CA TRP A 168 -5.98 -12.64 15.09
C TRP A 168 -5.24 -12.51 16.44
N GLU A 169 -3.95 -12.84 16.44
CA GLU A 169 -3.06 -12.54 17.55
C GLU A 169 -2.54 -11.10 17.48
#